data_f45dacf52a614ac4c42b1664ee8147af
#
_entry.id   f45dacf52a614ac4c42b1664ee8147af
#
_cell.length_a   1.000
_cell.length_b   1.000
_cell.length_c   1.000
_cell.angle_alpha   90.00
_cell.angle_beta   90.00
_cell.angle_gamma   90.00
#
_symmetry.space_group_name_H-M   'P 1'
#
loop_
_entity.id
_entity.type
_entity.pdbx_description
1 polymer ?
#
loop_
_entity_poly.entity_id
_entity_poly.type
_entity_poly.pdbx_seq_one_letter_code
_entity_poly.pdbx_strand_id
1 'polypeptide(L)'
;GLTLAVDADANRHPISEDIYGLHYAPDEAFAREIDLPVRRWGGNSTTRYNWQNNMFGNPDWYYENEYADLSADEFIAQSKRTGADSIITIPMSGWVARDPGQPGNSATYQCSFDTRKYSYTPQPFPSGLPATDPADPNRSHCGSGITAYQNGSPVYFQGNDPHDTSLAIDTPFVTNWISHLQQTHGAAANGGVRYYSLDNEPDIWFDTHRDVYPIAWKYDEFRDLSQRYAAAIKTADPAARTLGPVVMGWTYYWHGSWDGQRQDWVTPDDRNAHGGAPFAPWYLQQMAVYEQQHGVRLLDYFDLHFYPQNGVTLRDAGDSSLQALRLRSTRALWDPTYVDESWIAQAGPDGGIVRLIPRMREWVNQNYPGTKLAITEYNWGALDHINGALAQADILGIFGREGLDLATLFDTPYGDGGNFTSSGPGAFAFRMYRNYDGQRHKFGDVGVQAVSSNQAKLAIYAAQRSSDGALTLMVINKTGSAQAASVTIANQPVANLAAVYRYSPANLNAILRPADQPVASAGFSASFPARSITLFVLPPAGSLAPTGSPSEGLYLPLVR
;
A
#
# COMPACT_ATOMS: atom_id res chain seq x y z
N GLY A 1 0.48 36.52 -4.92
CA GLY A 1 1.29 35.42 -4.39
C GLY A 1 0.42 34.29 -3.89
N LEU A 2 1.02 33.11 -3.68
CA LEU A 2 0.32 31.99 -3.06
C LEU A 2 0.07 32.27 -1.57
N THR A 3 -1.01 31.72 -1.02
CA THR A 3 -1.33 31.79 0.39
C THR A 3 -1.50 30.39 0.97
N LEU A 4 -0.97 30.20 2.17
CA LEU A 4 -1.09 28.99 2.97
C LEU A 4 -1.74 29.39 4.29
N ALA A 5 -2.89 28.83 4.62
CA ALA A 5 -3.62 29.15 5.84
C ALA A 5 -3.73 27.91 6.74
N VAL A 6 -3.34 28.06 7.99
CA VAL A 6 -3.42 27.01 9.01
C VAL A 6 -4.31 27.48 10.14
N ASP A 7 -5.24 26.63 10.56
CA ASP A 7 -6.09 26.83 11.72
C ASP A 7 -5.94 25.64 12.68
N ALA A 8 -5.29 25.87 13.82
CA ALA A 8 -4.95 24.80 14.76
C ALA A 8 -6.15 24.23 15.54
N ASP A 9 -7.28 24.93 15.54
CA ASP A 9 -8.52 24.46 16.21
C ASP A 9 -9.52 23.81 15.24
N ALA A 10 -9.30 23.95 13.93
CA ALA A 10 -10.21 23.42 12.93
C ALA A 10 -9.78 22.02 12.45
N ASN A 11 -10.77 21.18 12.15
CA ASN A 11 -10.60 19.82 11.60
C ASN A 11 -9.61 18.94 12.38
N ARG A 12 -9.55 19.11 13.69
CA ARG A 12 -8.66 18.33 14.57
C ARG A 12 -9.05 16.85 14.54
N HIS A 13 -8.06 16.01 14.26
CA HIS A 13 -8.24 14.55 14.23
C HIS A 13 -6.88 13.85 14.45
N PRO A 14 -6.87 12.62 14.98
CA PRO A 14 -5.64 11.86 15.11
C PRO A 14 -5.08 11.48 13.73
N ILE A 15 -3.76 11.53 13.58
CA ILE A 15 -3.03 10.94 12.47
C ILE A 15 -2.52 9.59 12.95
N SER A 16 -2.96 8.49 12.30
CA SER A 16 -2.49 7.15 12.62
C SER A 16 -1.01 7.01 12.26
N GLU A 17 -0.22 6.40 13.14
CA GLU A 17 1.16 6.04 12.79
C GLU A 17 1.22 4.97 11.68
N ASP A 18 0.23 4.12 11.58
CA ASP A 18 0.18 3.00 10.63
C ASP A 18 0.04 3.44 9.15
N ILE A 19 -0.12 4.74 8.88
CA ILE A 19 -0.08 5.25 7.49
C ILE A 19 1.34 5.28 6.90
N TYR A 20 2.37 5.14 7.72
CA TYR A 20 3.78 5.16 7.30
C TYR A 20 4.36 3.76 7.08
N GLY A 21 3.53 2.77 6.78
CA GLY A 21 3.90 1.38 6.59
C GLY A 21 4.61 1.11 5.27
N LEU A 22 5.33 -0.02 5.25
CA LEU A 22 6.01 -0.58 4.08
C LEU A 22 5.70 -2.08 3.95
N HIS A 23 5.84 -2.64 2.76
CA HIS A 23 5.91 -4.09 2.59
C HIS A 23 7.24 -4.62 3.10
N TYR A 24 8.28 -4.42 2.32
CA TYR A 24 9.64 -4.81 2.68
C TYR A 24 10.43 -3.54 3.00
N ALA A 25 10.91 -3.43 4.22
CA ALA A 25 11.88 -2.39 4.53
C ALA A 25 13.19 -2.69 3.78
N PRO A 26 13.88 -1.66 3.26
CA PRO A 26 15.16 -1.86 2.57
C PRO A 26 16.20 -2.55 3.46
N ASP A 27 16.19 -2.23 4.74
CA ASP A 27 17.00 -2.86 5.78
C ASP A 27 16.41 -2.56 7.17
N GLU A 28 16.87 -3.31 8.18
CA GLU A 28 16.40 -3.13 9.57
C GLU A 28 16.88 -1.80 10.19
N ALA A 29 18.02 -1.28 9.77
CA ALA A 29 18.54 -0.02 10.29
C ALA A 29 17.62 1.13 9.90
N PHE A 30 17.18 1.18 8.63
CA PHE A 30 16.19 2.16 8.16
C PHE A 30 14.85 1.99 8.87
N ALA A 31 14.37 0.76 9.04
CA ALA A 31 13.11 0.51 9.76
C ALA A 31 13.16 1.05 11.20
N ARG A 32 14.29 0.86 11.92
CA ARG A 32 14.48 1.43 13.26
C ARG A 32 14.61 2.95 13.22
N GLU A 33 15.32 3.47 12.22
CA GLU A 33 15.55 4.91 12.07
C GLU A 33 14.25 5.70 11.98
N ILE A 34 13.33 5.26 11.11
CA ILE A 34 12.04 5.92 10.91
C ILE A 34 10.96 5.45 11.89
N ASP A 35 11.29 4.56 12.82
CA ASP A 35 10.32 3.95 13.72
C ASP A 35 9.13 3.37 12.91
N LEU A 36 9.46 2.48 11.97
CA LEU A 36 8.50 1.88 11.02
C LEU A 36 7.39 1.17 11.79
N PRO A 37 6.10 1.59 11.63
CA PRO A 37 5.04 1.09 12.50
C PRO A 37 4.50 -0.27 12.06
N VAL A 38 4.43 -0.53 10.76
CA VAL A 38 3.77 -1.72 10.20
C VAL A 38 4.40 -2.15 8.90
N ARG A 39 4.48 -3.47 8.70
CA ARG A 39 4.96 -4.12 7.47
C ARG A 39 3.96 -5.13 6.96
N ARG A 40 3.89 -5.30 5.65
CA ARG A 40 2.97 -6.27 5.03
C ARG A 40 3.73 -7.41 4.33
N TRP A 41 3.42 -8.63 4.75
CA TRP A 41 3.69 -9.86 4.02
C TRP A 41 2.52 -10.12 3.07
N GLY A 42 2.68 -9.76 1.79
CA GLY A 42 1.59 -9.78 0.81
C GLY A 42 2.11 -9.81 -0.63
N GLY A 43 1.19 -9.78 -1.56
CA GLY A 43 1.41 -9.93 -2.98
C GLY A 43 0.89 -11.28 -3.50
N ASN A 44 0.87 -11.47 -4.82
CA ASN A 44 0.23 -12.63 -5.45
C ASN A 44 0.78 -13.98 -4.96
N SER A 45 2.08 -14.10 -4.75
CA SER A 45 2.70 -15.34 -4.29
C SER A 45 2.22 -15.79 -2.90
N THR A 46 1.85 -14.84 -2.04
CA THR A 46 1.40 -15.15 -0.66
C THR A 46 0.04 -15.84 -0.62
N THR A 47 -0.81 -15.68 -1.63
CA THR A 47 -2.07 -16.44 -1.80
C THR A 47 -1.85 -17.95 -1.79
N ARG A 48 -0.68 -18.40 -2.20
CA ARG A 48 -0.31 -19.81 -2.32
C ARG A 48 0.79 -20.23 -1.34
N TYR A 49 1.11 -19.38 -0.35
CA TYR A 49 2.18 -19.67 0.61
C TYR A 49 1.84 -20.86 1.51
N ASN A 50 2.73 -21.84 1.50
CA ASN A 50 2.69 -22.98 2.40
C ASN A 50 3.71 -22.81 3.53
N TRP A 51 3.22 -22.46 4.71
CA TRP A 51 4.05 -22.20 5.88
C TRP A 51 4.79 -23.44 6.40
N GLN A 52 4.31 -24.65 6.07
CA GLN A 52 4.91 -25.92 6.53
C GLN A 52 6.22 -26.25 5.79
N ASN A 53 6.36 -25.80 4.56
CA ASN A 53 7.54 -26.05 3.73
C ASN A 53 8.21 -24.79 3.18
N ASN A 54 7.72 -23.62 3.56
CA ASN A 54 8.22 -22.32 3.12
C ASN A 54 8.20 -22.12 1.59
N MET A 55 7.12 -22.54 0.92
CA MET A 55 6.97 -22.46 -0.53
C MET A 55 5.94 -21.43 -0.93
N PHE A 56 6.25 -20.66 -1.98
CA PHE A 56 5.30 -19.89 -2.76
C PHE A 56 4.83 -20.66 -3.99
N GLY A 57 3.63 -20.37 -4.48
CA GLY A 57 3.18 -20.76 -5.82
C GLY A 57 3.01 -19.53 -6.70
N ASN A 58 3.54 -19.62 -7.92
CA ASN A 58 3.48 -18.58 -8.95
C ASN A 58 4.11 -17.23 -8.55
N PRO A 59 5.34 -17.18 -8.04
CA PRO A 59 6.01 -15.90 -7.79
C PRO A 59 6.47 -15.20 -9.09
N ASP A 60 6.60 -15.96 -10.18
CA ASP A 60 7.24 -15.55 -11.43
C ASP A 60 6.34 -15.54 -12.68
N TRP A 61 5.02 -15.77 -12.51
CA TRP A 61 4.00 -15.86 -13.57
C TRP A 61 3.99 -17.15 -14.41
N TYR A 62 4.99 -18.07 -14.24
CA TYR A 62 5.00 -19.38 -14.92
C TYR A 62 4.35 -20.50 -14.10
N TYR A 63 3.61 -20.14 -13.03
CA TYR A 63 2.89 -21.09 -12.17
C TYR A 63 3.81 -22.13 -11.55
N GLU A 64 4.99 -21.69 -11.19
CA GLU A 64 6.02 -22.45 -10.53
C GLU A 64 5.89 -22.42 -9.01
N ASN A 65 6.44 -23.42 -8.35
CA ASN A 65 6.66 -23.41 -6.91
C ASN A 65 8.10 -23.02 -6.61
N GLU A 66 8.28 -22.07 -5.71
CA GLU A 66 9.59 -21.61 -5.28
C GLU A 66 9.67 -21.48 -3.76
N TYR A 67 10.86 -21.74 -3.21
CA TYR A 67 11.10 -21.41 -1.82
C TYR A 67 11.03 -19.90 -1.62
N ALA A 68 10.38 -19.49 -0.54
CA ALA A 68 10.39 -18.08 -0.17
C ALA A 68 11.78 -17.73 0.37
N ASP A 69 12.43 -16.73 -0.22
CA ASP A 69 13.73 -16.23 0.26
C ASP A 69 13.67 -15.74 1.70
N LEU A 70 12.51 -15.18 2.07
CA LEU A 70 12.20 -14.77 3.43
C LEU A 70 10.94 -15.50 3.86
N SER A 71 11.04 -16.35 4.89
CA SER A 71 9.86 -17.01 5.45
C SER A 71 8.96 -16.03 6.18
N ALA A 72 7.69 -16.38 6.34
CA ALA A 72 6.76 -15.56 7.14
C ALA A 72 7.26 -15.41 8.59
N ASP A 73 7.80 -16.47 9.19
CA ASP A 73 8.37 -16.42 10.53
C ASP A 73 9.55 -15.44 10.64
N GLU A 74 10.48 -15.45 9.69
CA GLU A 74 11.59 -14.51 9.68
C GLU A 74 11.12 -13.08 9.39
N PHE A 75 10.14 -12.89 8.50
CA PHE A 75 9.52 -11.58 8.29
C PHE A 75 8.93 -10.99 9.57
N ILE A 76 8.20 -11.81 10.34
CA ILE A 76 7.63 -11.40 11.62
C ILE A 76 8.75 -11.12 12.64
N ALA A 77 9.77 -11.97 12.71
CA ALA A 77 10.91 -11.77 13.59
C ALA A 77 11.65 -10.45 13.29
N GLN A 78 11.90 -10.15 12.00
CA GLN A 78 12.49 -8.88 11.58
C GLN A 78 11.61 -7.68 11.99
N SER A 79 10.32 -7.78 11.78
CA SER A 79 9.37 -6.72 12.17
C SER A 79 9.44 -6.45 13.67
N LYS A 80 9.42 -7.51 14.48
CA LYS A 80 9.55 -7.40 15.95
C LYS A 80 10.87 -6.78 16.39
N ARG A 81 11.99 -7.15 15.76
CA ARG A 81 13.31 -6.56 16.07
C ARG A 81 13.37 -5.07 15.81
N THR A 82 12.56 -4.56 14.89
CA THR A 82 12.50 -3.14 14.53
C THR A 82 11.36 -2.38 15.18
N GLY A 83 10.49 -3.07 15.91
CA GLY A 83 9.33 -2.47 16.58
C GLY A 83 8.08 -2.32 15.69
N ALA A 84 8.08 -2.93 14.50
CA ALA A 84 6.95 -2.88 13.57
C ALA A 84 5.95 -4.02 13.83
N ASP A 85 4.67 -3.75 13.65
CA ASP A 85 3.62 -4.78 13.52
C ASP A 85 3.68 -5.45 12.14
N SER A 86 3.21 -6.70 12.06
CA SER A 86 3.13 -7.44 10.81
C SER A 86 1.68 -7.61 10.34
N ILE A 87 1.46 -7.41 9.04
CA ILE A 87 0.24 -7.82 8.33
C ILE A 87 0.60 -9.12 7.60
N ILE A 88 -0.11 -10.21 7.90
CA ILE A 88 0.13 -11.51 7.28
C ILE A 88 -1.05 -11.87 6.38
N THR A 89 -0.76 -12.17 5.12
CA THR A 89 -1.76 -12.63 4.15
C THR A 89 -2.14 -14.07 4.45
N ILE A 90 -3.44 -14.33 4.60
CA ILE A 90 -4.00 -15.67 4.83
C ILE A 90 -4.43 -16.25 3.48
N PRO A 91 -3.94 -17.46 3.09
CA PRO A 91 -4.35 -18.10 1.86
C PRO A 91 -5.80 -18.60 1.97
N MET A 92 -6.68 -18.09 1.10
CA MET A 92 -8.11 -18.42 1.09
C MET A 92 -8.58 -19.10 -0.20
N SER A 93 -7.72 -19.18 -1.22
CA SER A 93 -8.09 -19.76 -2.52
C SER A 93 -8.40 -21.26 -2.47
N GLY A 94 -8.14 -21.91 -1.35
CA GLY A 94 -8.30 -23.36 -1.19
C GLY A 94 -7.07 -24.17 -1.60
N TRP A 95 -5.99 -23.53 -1.99
CA TRP A 95 -4.76 -24.16 -2.46
C TRP A 95 -3.51 -23.47 -1.95
N VAL A 96 -2.50 -24.26 -1.58
CA VAL A 96 -1.15 -23.78 -1.30
C VAL A 96 -0.12 -24.62 -2.05
N ALA A 97 1.08 -24.08 -2.22
CA ALA A 97 2.17 -24.76 -2.91
C ALA A 97 2.56 -26.06 -2.17
N ARG A 98 2.68 -27.14 -2.92
CA ARG A 98 3.29 -28.38 -2.39
C ARG A 98 4.79 -28.35 -2.58
N ASP A 99 5.49 -29.21 -1.86
CA ASP A 99 6.93 -29.39 -2.02
C ASP A 99 7.25 -29.84 -3.45
N PRO A 100 8.14 -29.15 -4.19
CA PRO A 100 8.54 -29.56 -5.52
C PRO A 100 9.43 -30.81 -5.54
N GLY A 101 9.73 -31.38 -4.36
CA GLY A 101 10.70 -32.45 -4.18
C GLY A 101 12.14 -31.95 -3.95
N GLN A 102 13.05 -32.87 -3.74
CA GLN A 102 14.45 -32.53 -3.45
C GLN A 102 15.11 -31.78 -4.63
N PRO A 103 15.95 -30.78 -4.35
CA PRO A 103 16.74 -30.13 -5.40
C PRO A 103 17.49 -31.15 -6.27
N GLY A 104 17.32 -31.06 -7.58
CA GLY A 104 17.93 -31.98 -8.54
C GLY A 104 17.09 -33.20 -8.88
N ASN A 105 15.91 -33.39 -8.31
CA ASN A 105 14.97 -34.43 -8.72
C ASN A 105 14.05 -33.89 -9.83
N SER A 106 14.39 -34.21 -11.07
CA SER A 106 13.63 -33.83 -12.27
C SER A 106 12.23 -34.47 -12.39
N ALA A 107 11.86 -35.35 -11.46
CA ALA A 107 10.60 -36.10 -11.53
C ALA A 107 9.43 -35.39 -10.84
N THR A 108 9.65 -34.31 -10.12
CA THR A 108 8.60 -33.54 -9.46
C THR A 108 8.17 -32.36 -10.34
N TYR A 109 6.88 -32.17 -10.45
CA TYR A 109 6.31 -31.06 -11.21
C TYR A 109 6.51 -29.77 -10.44
N GLN A 110 7.36 -28.92 -10.97
CA GLN A 110 7.67 -27.61 -10.39
C GLN A 110 6.69 -26.54 -10.83
N CYS A 111 5.97 -26.80 -11.95
CA CYS A 111 5.05 -25.86 -12.56
C CYS A 111 3.75 -26.54 -13.02
N SER A 112 2.67 -25.79 -12.98
CA SER A 112 1.32 -26.32 -13.25
C SER A 112 1.05 -26.56 -14.74
N PHE A 113 1.76 -25.89 -15.62
CA PHE A 113 1.59 -25.99 -17.07
C PHE A 113 2.82 -26.63 -17.74
N ASP A 114 3.29 -27.72 -17.17
CA ASP A 114 4.47 -28.46 -17.62
C ASP A 114 4.24 -29.07 -19.02
N THR A 115 4.99 -28.58 -20.01
CA THR A 115 4.90 -29.05 -21.41
C THR A 115 5.40 -30.47 -21.62
N ARG A 116 6.09 -31.06 -20.63
CA ARG A 116 6.49 -32.49 -20.65
C ARG A 116 5.31 -33.39 -20.32
N LYS A 117 4.38 -32.90 -19.46
CA LYS A 117 3.17 -33.65 -19.05
C LYS A 117 2.00 -33.34 -19.98
N TYR A 118 1.79 -32.08 -20.30
CA TYR A 118 0.64 -31.60 -21.04
C TYR A 118 1.02 -31.26 -22.49
N SER A 119 0.41 -31.95 -23.44
CA SER A 119 0.66 -31.75 -24.86
C SER A 119 0.03 -30.47 -25.39
N TYR A 120 0.71 -29.34 -25.24
CA TYR A 120 0.34 -28.07 -25.83
C TYR A 120 1.59 -27.27 -26.21
N THR A 121 1.43 -26.31 -27.10
CA THR A 121 2.51 -25.38 -27.46
C THR A 121 2.23 -24.05 -26.76
N PRO A 122 3.05 -23.66 -25.75
CA PRO A 122 2.83 -22.41 -25.04
C PRO A 122 3.04 -21.20 -25.94
N GLN A 123 2.24 -20.15 -25.70
CA GLN A 123 2.36 -18.86 -26.36
C GLN A 123 2.90 -17.81 -25.39
N PRO A 124 3.58 -16.75 -25.87
CA PRO A 124 4.00 -15.63 -25.02
C PRO A 124 2.82 -14.98 -24.29
N PHE A 125 3.10 -14.34 -23.15
CA PHE A 125 2.10 -13.56 -22.43
C PHE A 125 1.74 -12.26 -23.18
N PRO A 126 0.54 -11.69 -22.94
CA PRO A 126 0.17 -10.38 -23.49
C PRO A 126 1.12 -9.25 -23.07
N SER A 127 1.77 -9.39 -21.92
CA SER A 127 2.78 -8.45 -21.39
C SER A 127 4.11 -8.47 -22.15
N GLY A 128 4.30 -9.45 -23.06
CA GLY A 128 5.56 -9.65 -23.79
C GLY A 128 6.52 -10.62 -23.10
N LEU A 129 6.17 -11.20 -21.96
CA LEU A 129 6.96 -12.29 -21.37
C LEU A 129 6.97 -13.51 -22.29
N PRO A 130 8.10 -14.27 -22.37
CA PRO A 130 8.23 -15.45 -23.21
C PRO A 130 7.19 -16.54 -22.93
N ALA A 131 7.02 -17.47 -23.86
CA ALA A 131 6.08 -18.58 -23.76
C ALA A 131 6.43 -19.59 -22.66
N THR A 132 7.72 -19.71 -22.32
CA THR A 132 8.26 -20.55 -21.25
C THR A 132 9.23 -19.74 -20.42
N ASP A 133 9.47 -20.17 -19.18
CA ASP A 133 10.38 -19.46 -18.29
C ASP A 133 11.78 -19.31 -18.89
N PRO A 134 12.27 -18.07 -19.09
CA PRO A 134 13.60 -17.80 -19.61
C PRO A 134 14.68 -17.75 -18.51
N ALA A 135 14.28 -17.65 -17.23
CA ALA A 135 15.20 -17.36 -16.15
C ALA A 135 15.99 -18.59 -15.70
N ASP A 136 15.37 -19.79 -15.78
CA ASP A 136 16.01 -21.04 -15.40
C ASP A 136 15.98 -22.05 -16.58
N PRO A 137 17.14 -22.37 -17.19
CA PRO A 137 17.20 -23.39 -18.24
C PRO A 137 16.66 -24.76 -17.84
N ASN A 138 16.68 -25.10 -16.53
CA ASN A 138 16.11 -26.34 -16.02
C ASN A 138 14.58 -26.32 -15.97
N ARG A 139 13.96 -25.15 -16.14
CA ARG A 139 12.52 -24.92 -16.12
C ARG A 139 11.95 -24.50 -17.48
N SER A 140 12.73 -24.67 -18.55
CA SER A 140 12.29 -24.37 -19.93
C SER A 140 11.02 -25.13 -20.37
N HIS A 141 10.58 -26.11 -19.60
CA HIS A 141 9.33 -26.85 -19.75
C HIS A 141 8.15 -26.20 -19.04
N CYS A 142 8.37 -25.17 -18.21
CA CYS A 142 7.33 -24.44 -17.52
C CYS A 142 6.73 -23.39 -18.45
N GLY A 143 5.54 -23.65 -18.91
CA GLY A 143 4.87 -22.82 -19.91
C GLY A 143 3.88 -21.82 -19.31
N SER A 144 3.53 -20.84 -20.11
CA SER A 144 2.56 -19.79 -19.78
C SER A 144 1.14 -20.30 -19.52
N GLY A 145 0.81 -21.54 -19.94
CA GLY A 145 -0.56 -22.03 -19.96
C GLY A 145 -1.45 -21.35 -21.02
N ILE A 146 -0.88 -20.61 -21.96
CA ILE A 146 -1.59 -20.01 -23.10
C ILE A 146 -1.36 -20.88 -24.33
N THR A 147 -2.45 -21.34 -24.96
CA THR A 147 -2.38 -22.25 -26.12
C THR A 147 -2.49 -21.53 -27.46
N ALA A 148 -3.18 -20.39 -27.49
CA ALA A 148 -3.44 -19.61 -28.69
C ALA A 148 -3.88 -18.19 -28.31
N TYR A 149 -4.02 -17.35 -29.34
CA TYR A 149 -4.74 -16.07 -29.25
C TYR A 149 -5.94 -16.08 -30.19
N GLN A 150 -7.08 -15.62 -29.69
CA GLN A 150 -8.30 -15.44 -30.47
C GLN A 150 -8.77 -13.99 -30.35
N ASN A 151 -8.86 -13.28 -31.46
CA ASN A 151 -9.21 -11.84 -31.47
C ASN A 151 -8.36 -11.00 -30.50
N GLY A 152 -7.08 -11.30 -30.37
CA GLY A 152 -6.16 -10.61 -29.48
C GLY A 152 -6.22 -11.03 -28.01
N SER A 153 -7.15 -11.90 -27.64
CA SER A 153 -7.27 -12.41 -26.27
C SER A 153 -6.61 -13.79 -26.13
N PRO A 154 -5.95 -14.08 -24.99
CA PRO A 154 -5.33 -15.39 -24.77
C PRO A 154 -6.38 -16.49 -24.61
N VAL A 155 -6.11 -17.65 -25.20
CA VAL A 155 -6.85 -18.90 -24.97
C VAL A 155 -6.00 -19.75 -24.02
N TYR A 156 -6.56 -20.04 -22.86
CA TYR A 156 -5.84 -20.75 -21.81
C TYR A 156 -5.97 -22.26 -21.93
N PHE A 157 -4.91 -22.96 -21.57
CA PHE A 157 -4.91 -24.41 -21.44
C PHE A 157 -5.91 -24.82 -20.35
N GLN A 158 -6.70 -25.84 -20.63
CA GLN A 158 -7.67 -26.43 -19.72
C GLN A 158 -7.25 -27.86 -19.41
N GLY A 159 -7.45 -28.28 -18.15
CA GLY A 159 -7.27 -29.68 -17.78
C GLY A 159 -5.93 -30.03 -17.13
N ASN A 160 -5.16 -29.02 -16.66
CA ASN A 160 -4.08 -29.30 -15.70
C ASN A 160 -4.65 -29.85 -14.40
N ASP A 161 -3.89 -30.70 -13.71
CA ASP A 161 -4.24 -31.19 -12.37
C ASP A 161 -3.63 -30.28 -11.32
N PRO A 162 -4.44 -29.57 -10.51
CA PRO A 162 -3.91 -28.71 -9.43
C PRO A 162 -3.00 -29.44 -8.45
N HIS A 163 -3.20 -30.76 -8.25
CA HIS A 163 -2.39 -31.56 -7.32
C HIS A 163 -0.95 -31.78 -7.80
N ASP A 164 -0.63 -31.47 -9.04
CA ASP A 164 0.76 -31.54 -9.52
C ASP A 164 1.68 -30.62 -8.71
N THR A 165 1.20 -29.42 -8.39
CA THR A 165 1.98 -28.37 -7.74
C THR A 165 1.41 -27.88 -6.43
N SER A 166 0.20 -28.34 -6.05
CA SER A 166 -0.54 -27.71 -4.95
C SER A 166 -1.19 -28.74 -4.04
N LEU A 167 -1.42 -28.33 -2.80
CA LEU A 167 -2.19 -29.05 -1.80
C LEU A 167 -3.50 -28.32 -1.58
N ALA A 168 -4.60 -29.06 -1.57
CA ALA A 168 -5.90 -28.53 -1.19
C ALA A 168 -5.92 -28.22 0.31
N ILE A 169 -6.41 -27.03 0.67
CA ILE A 169 -6.52 -26.59 2.07
C ILE A 169 -7.90 -26.04 2.38
N ASP A 170 -8.20 -25.94 3.66
CA ASP A 170 -9.34 -25.21 4.20
C ASP A 170 -8.92 -24.51 5.51
N THR A 171 -9.87 -23.94 6.24
CA THR A 171 -9.65 -23.18 7.48
C THR A 171 -8.74 -23.86 8.51
N PRO A 172 -8.76 -25.20 8.71
CA PRO A 172 -7.81 -25.86 9.64
C PRO A 172 -6.34 -25.62 9.30
N PHE A 173 -5.98 -25.50 8.02
CA PHE A 173 -4.61 -25.16 7.63
C PHE A 173 -4.19 -23.78 8.19
N VAL A 174 -5.09 -22.81 8.08
CA VAL A 174 -4.87 -21.44 8.56
C VAL A 174 -4.87 -21.38 10.09
N THR A 175 -5.81 -22.03 10.75
CA THR A 175 -5.84 -22.05 12.24
C THR A 175 -4.64 -22.76 12.83
N ASN A 176 -4.13 -23.81 12.19
CA ASN A 176 -2.86 -24.44 12.57
C ASN A 176 -1.68 -23.51 12.37
N TRP A 177 -1.67 -22.73 11.29
CA TRP A 177 -0.63 -21.72 11.09
C TRP A 177 -0.70 -20.63 12.17
N ILE A 178 -1.87 -20.10 12.47
CA ILE A 178 -2.05 -19.11 13.55
C ILE A 178 -1.56 -19.68 14.89
N SER A 179 -1.85 -20.96 15.19
CA SER A 179 -1.35 -21.63 16.39
C SER A 179 0.19 -21.70 16.41
N HIS A 180 0.81 -22.01 15.28
CA HIS A 180 2.27 -21.97 15.13
C HIS A 180 2.82 -20.56 15.37
N LEU A 181 2.21 -19.53 14.76
CA LEU A 181 2.62 -18.14 14.93
C LEU A 181 2.49 -17.67 16.38
N GLN A 182 1.43 -18.09 17.07
CA GLN A 182 1.23 -17.78 18.49
C GLN A 182 2.28 -18.44 19.37
N GLN A 183 2.64 -19.69 19.08
CA GLN A 183 3.69 -20.42 19.82
C GLN A 183 5.08 -19.80 19.60
N THR A 184 5.34 -19.32 18.39
CA THR A 184 6.66 -18.79 18.00
C THR A 184 6.82 -17.31 18.35
N HIS A 185 5.78 -16.51 18.17
CA HIS A 185 5.85 -15.03 18.23
C HIS A 185 4.94 -14.42 19.30
N GLY A 186 4.04 -15.20 19.89
CA GLY A 186 3.00 -14.73 20.81
C GLY A 186 1.65 -14.51 20.10
N ALA A 187 0.58 -14.45 20.89
CA ALA A 187 -0.73 -14.06 20.41
C ALA A 187 -0.77 -12.55 20.08
N ALA A 188 -1.75 -12.11 19.28
CA ALA A 188 -1.92 -10.70 18.93
C ALA A 188 -1.97 -9.78 20.17
N ALA A 189 -2.64 -10.20 21.24
CA ALA A 189 -2.70 -9.45 22.50
C ALA A 189 -1.36 -9.34 23.22
N ASN A 190 -0.37 -10.18 22.90
CA ASN A 190 0.91 -10.30 23.58
C ASN A 190 2.10 -9.97 22.65
N GLY A 191 1.89 -9.10 21.67
CA GLY A 191 2.93 -8.64 20.74
C GLY A 191 3.26 -9.60 19.61
N GLY A 192 2.39 -10.58 19.33
CA GLY A 192 2.45 -11.42 18.13
C GLY A 192 1.89 -10.73 16.89
N VAL A 193 1.44 -11.52 15.91
CA VAL A 193 0.86 -10.99 14.67
C VAL A 193 -0.46 -10.29 14.99
N ARG A 194 -0.51 -8.99 14.71
CA ARG A 194 -1.68 -8.16 14.99
C ARG A 194 -2.69 -8.16 13.84
N TYR A 195 -2.22 -8.26 12.61
CA TYR A 195 -3.05 -8.07 11.42
C TYR A 195 -3.01 -9.29 10.50
N TYR A 196 -4.19 -9.74 10.07
CA TYR A 196 -4.34 -10.76 9.03
C TYR A 196 -5.15 -10.20 7.86
N SER A 197 -4.56 -10.28 6.67
CA SER A 197 -5.20 -9.89 5.42
C SER A 197 -6.00 -11.06 4.87
N LEU A 198 -7.27 -10.83 4.52
CA LEU A 198 -8.15 -11.84 3.90
C LEU A 198 -7.77 -12.01 2.44
N ASP A 199 -6.66 -12.69 2.26
CA ASP A 199 -5.93 -12.95 1.02
C ASP A 199 -5.35 -11.69 0.35
N ASN A 200 -4.98 -11.80 -0.92
CA ASN A 200 -4.41 -10.76 -1.77
C ASN A 200 -5.12 -10.77 -3.12
N GLU A 201 -5.71 -9.64 -3.49
CA GLU A 201 -6.35 -9.42 -4.79
C GLU A 201 -7.18 -10.63 -5.28
N PRO A 202 -8.13 -11.08 -4.45
CA PRO A 202 -8.91 -12.28 -4.77
C PRO A 202 -9.76 -12.13 -6.04
N ASP A 203 -10.05 -10.90 -6.41
CA ASP A 203 -10.79 -10.52 -7.60
C ASP A 203 -10.14 -10.97 -8.90
N ILE A 204 -8.83 -11.20 -8.91
CA ILE A 204 -8.07 -11.65 -10.10
C ILE A 204 -7.42 -13.04 -9.92
N TRP A 205 -7.83 -13.85 -8.97
CA TRP A 205 -7.31 -15.22 -8.85
C TRP A 205 -7.50 -16.05 -10.12
N PHE A 206 -8.56 -15.81 -10.87
CA PHE A 206 -8.81 -16.49 -12.15
C PHE A 206 -7.71 -16.27 -13.20
N ASP A 207 -6.88 -15.26 -13.02
CA ASP A 207 -5.72 -14.95 -13.85
C ASP A 207 -4.40 -15.27 -13.12
N THR A 208 -4.19 -14.68 -11.96
CA THR A 208 -2.94 -14.85 -11.18
C THR A 208 -2.74 -16.27 -10.65
N HIS A 209 -3.81 -17.01 -10.42
CA HIS A 209 -3.81 -18.38 -9.90
C HIS A 209 -4.71 -19.32 -10.73
N ARG A 210 -4.81 -19.09 -12.05
CA ARG A 210 -5.72 -19.85 -12.91
C ARG A 210 -5.42 -21.34 -12.97
N ASP A 211 -4.22 -21.75 -12.61
CA ASP A 211 -3.81 -23.15 -12.51
C ASP A 211 -4.59 -23.93 -11.44
N VAL A 212 -5.06 -23.25 -10.40
CA VAL A 212 -5.85 -23.83 -9.31
C VAL A 212 -7.22 -23.16 -9.13
N TYR A 213 -7.39 -21.95 -9.64
CA TYR A 213 -8.60 -21.14 -9.51
C TYR A 213 -9.06 -20.55 -10.85
N PRO A 214 -9.35 -21.38 -11.88
CA PRO A 214 -9.61 -20.90 -13.24
C PRO A 214 -10.97 -20.22 -13.42
N ILE A 215 -11.90 -20.40 -12.48
CA ILE A 215 -13.26 -19.85 -12.53
C ILE A 215 -13.40 -18.79 -11.43
N ALA A 216 -13.72 -17.58 -11.85
CA ALA A 216 -13.91 -16.46 -10.94
C ALA A 216 -15.08 -16.68 -9.98
N TRP A 217 -14.94 -16.19 -8.75
CA TRP A 217 -15.98 -16.25 -7.74
C TRP A 217 -17.10 -15.22 -7.99
N LYS A 218 -18.29 -15.54 -7.48
CA LYS A 218 -19.44 -14.64 -7.40
C LYS A 218 -19.51 -13.96 -6.02
N TYR A 219 -20.25 -12.86 -5.92
CA TYR A 219 -20.43 -12.09 -4.69
C TYR A 219 -20.70 -12.97 -3.47
N ASP A 220 -21.72 -13.84 -3.54
CA ASP A 220 -22.10 -14.71 -2.42
C ASP A 220 -20.99 -15.70 -2.04
N GLU A 221 -20.30 -16.25 -3.03
CA GLU A 221 -19.18 -17.19 -2.80
C GLU A 221 -18.03 -16.50 -2.06
N PHE A 222 -17.67 -15.28 -2.47
CA PHE A 222 -16.59 -14.53 -1.80
C PHE A 222 -16.99 -14.04 -0.42
N ARG A 223 -18.24 -13.60 -0.23
CA ARG A 223 -18.78 -13.29 1.10
C ARG A 223 -18.63 -14.49 2.04
N ASP A 224 -19.13 -15.66 1.62
CA ASP A 224 -19.12 -16.86 2.45
C ASP A 224 -17.69 -17.31 2.77
N LEU A 225 -16.80 -17.23 1.79
CA LEU A 225 -15.38 -17.53 1.95
C LEU A 225 -14.72 -16.57 2.95
N SER A 226 -14.91 -15.26 2.78
CA SER A 226 -14.36 -14.22 3.67
C SER A 226 -14.87 -14.40 5.10
N GLN A 227 -16.16 -14.61 5.28
CA GLN A 227 -16.76 -14.80 6.60
C GLN A 227 -16.24 -16.06 7.28
N ARG A 228 -16.10 -17.17 6.56
CA ARG A 228 -15.58 -18.43 7.07
C ARG A 228 -14.13 -18.32 7.56
N TYR A 229 -13.25 -17.74 6.76
CA TYR A 229 -11.85 -17.56 7.15
C TYR A 229 -11.67 -16.51 8.24
N ALA A 230 -12.38 -15.39 8.16
CA ALA A 230 -12.33 -14.36 9.20
C ALA A 230 -12.84 -14.88 10.55
N ALA A 231 -13.92 -15.66 10.58
CA ALA A 231 -14.42 -16.30 11.78
C ALA A 231 -13.40 -17.28 12.39
N ALA A 232 -12.72 -18.05 11.54
CA ALA A 232 -11.65 -18.96 11.97
C ALA A 232 -10.47 -18.19 12.59
N ILE A 233 -10.06 -17.07 12.00
CA ILE A 233 -9.02 -16.20 12.54
C ILE A 233 -9.45 -15.65 13.92
N LYS A 234 -10.65 -15.10 14.04
CA LYS A 234 -11.17 -14.54 15.30
C LYS A 234 -11.31 -15.58 16.40
N THR A 235 -11.58 -16.83 16.03
CA THR A 235 -11.62 -17.95 16.99
C THR A 235 -10.22 -18.34 17.44
N ALA A 236 -9.26 -18.39 16.52
CA ALA A 236 -7.88 -18.80 16.82
C ALA A 236 -7.12 -17.70 17.59
N ASP A 237 -7.30 -16.42 17.25
CA ASP A 237 -6.68 -15.28 17.92
C ASP A 237 -7.68 -14.10 18.01
N PRO A 238 -8.47 -14.02 19.10
CA PRO A 238 -9.54 -13.04 19.22
C PRO A 238 -9.10 -11.58 19.18
N ALA A 239 -7.86 -11.29 19.55
CA ALA A 239 -7.31 -9.92 19.52
C ALA A 239 -6.76 -9.51 18.15
N ALA A 240 -6.62 -10.46 17.22
CA ALA A 240 -6.15 -10.17 15.87
C ALA A 240 -7.16 -9.31 15.09
N ARG A 241 -6.65 -8.48 14.20
CA ARG A 241 -7.41 -7.59 13.32
C ARG A 241 -7.38 -8.12 11.89
N THR A 242 -8.52 -8.05 11.22
CA THR A 242 -8.69 -8.55 9.85
C THR A 242 -8.86 -7.40 8.88
N LEU A 243 -8.25 -7.54 7.70
CA LEU A 243 -8.32 -6.59 6.59
C LEU A 243 -8.97 -7.27 5.37
N GLY A 244 -9.90 -6.62 4.71
CA GLY A 244 -10.58 -7.11 3.51
C GLY A 244 -11.38 -6.01 2.79
N PRO A 245 -11.80 -6.22 1.55
CA PRO A 245 -11.65 -7.41 0.70
C PRO A 245 -10.30 -7.50 -0.05
N VAL A 246 -9.41 -6.53 0.05
CA VAL A 246 -8.05 -6.50 -0.55
C VAL A 246 -8.07 -6.59 -2.08
N VAL A 247 -9.04 -5.94 -2.71
CA VAL A 247 -9.20 -5.99 -4.18
C VAL A 247 -8.22 -5.06 -4.89
N MET A 248 -7.86 -5.43 -6.12
CA MET A 248 -6.70 -4.86 -6.82
C MET A 248 -6.86 -3.40 -7.26
N GLY A 249 -8.09 -2.90 -7.44
CA GLY A 249 -8.25 -1.53 -7.91
C GLY A 249 -9.65 -1.15 -8.37
N TRP A 250 -9.73 -0.02 -9.08
CA TRP A 250 -10.95 0.70 -9.42
C TRP A 250 -12.09 -0.18 -9.96
N THR A 251 -11.81 -1.02 -10.95
CA THR A 251 -12.83 -1.89 -11.55
C THR A 251 -13.55 -2.75 -10.52
N TYR A 252 -12.78 -3.31 -9.59
CA TYR A 252 -13.29 -4.27 -8.60
C TYR A 252 -13.84 -3.62 -7.33
N TYR A 253 -13.84 -2.30 -7.25
CA TYR A 253 -14.69 -1.61 -6.27
C TYR A 253 -16.17 -1.69 -6.67
N TRP A 254 -16.43 -1.79 -7.98
CA TRP A 254 -17.76 -1.77 -8.58
C TRP A 254 -18.29 -3.14 -8.99
N HIS A 255 -17.39 -4.05 -9.36
CA HIS A 255 -17.71 -5.37 -9.90
C HIS A 255 -17.01 -6.48 -9.11
N GLY A 256 -17.61 -7.68 -9.06
CA GLY A 256 -16.95 -8.86 -8.55
C GLY A 256 -16.08 -9.55 -9.59
N SER A 257 -15.39 -10.59 -9.14
CA SER A 257 -14.47 -11.36 -9.98
C SER A 257 -15.16 -12.01 -11.19
N TRP A 258 -16.38 -12.52 -11.01
CA TRP A 258 -17.16 -13.16 -12.08
C TRP A 258 -17.43 -12.25 -13.26
N ASP A 259 -17.90 -11.02 -13.00
CA ASP A 259 -18.14 -10.02 -14.04
C ASP A 259 -16.82 -9.56 -14.65
N GLY A 260 -15.77 -9.46 -13.82
CA GLY A 260 -14.41 -9.10 -14.26
C GLY A 260 -13.79 -10.10 -15.22
N GLN A 261 -13.88 -11.40 -14.94
CA GLN A 261 -13.38 -12.45 -15.83
C GLN A 261 -14.07 -12.42 -17.19
N ARG A 262 -15.34 -12.03 -17.24
CA ARG A 262 -16.15 -11.95 -18.47
C ARG A 262 -16.05 -10.61 -19.16
N GLN A 263 -15.40 -9.63 -18.51
CA GLN A 263 -15.34 -8.24 -18.99
C GLN A 263 -16.74 -7.67 -19.26
N ASP A 264 -17.72 -8.09 -18.46
CA ASP A 264 -19.11 -7.65 -18.58
C ASP A 264 -19.34 -6.41 -17.71
N TRP A 265 -19.01 -5.26 -18.27
CA TRP A 265 -19.10 -3.98 -17.56
C TRP A 265 -20.44 -3.26 -17.82
N VAL A 266 -21.16 -3.65 -18.86
CA VAL A 266 -22.41 -3.01 -19.30
C VAL A 266 -23.62 -3.68 -18.69
N THR A 267 -23.62 -5.03 -18.69
CA THR A 267 -24.72 -5.85 -18.17
C THR A 267 -24.19 -6.91 -17.19
N PRO A 268 -23.48 -6.49 -16.12
CA PRO A 268 -22.80 -7.42 -15.25
C PRO A 268 -23.77 -8.37 -14.53
N ASP A 269 -23.70 -9.64 -14.86
CA ASP A 269 -24.65 -10.66 -14.41
C ASP A 269 -24.72 -10.76 -12.89
N ASP A 270 -23.56 -10.88 -12.25
CA ASP A 270 -23.48 -11.13 -10.81
C ASP A 270 -23.86 -9.87 -10.02
N ARG A 271 -23.36 -8.72 -10.43
CA ARG A 271 -23.76 -7.44 -9.83
C ARG A 271 -25.26 -7.20 -9.98
N ASN A 272 -25.83 -7.48 -11.13
CA ASN A 272 -27.27 -7.32 -11.37
C ASN A 272 -28.09 -8.31 -10.54
N ALA A 273 -27.61 -9.53 -10.31
CA ALA A 273 -28.24 -10.50 -9.41
C ALA A 273 -28.30 -10.00 -7.95
N HIS A 274 -27.46 -9.04 -7.60
CA HIS A 274 -27.43 -8.37 -6.30
C HIS A 274 -28.03 -6.95 -6.34
N GLY A 275 -29.01 -6.72 -7.19
CA GLY A 275 -29.73 -5.44 -7.30
C GLY A 275 -28.89 -4.31 -7.88
N GLY A 276 -27.84 -4.59 -8.60
CA GLY A 276 -26.92 -3.60 -9.16
C GLY A 276 -25.97 -2.96 -8.13
N ALA A 277 -25.91 -3.52 -6.93
CA ALA A 277 -25.05 -2.99 -5.87
C ALA A 277 -23.55 -3.07 -6.24
N PRO A 278 -22.78 -1.98 -6.09
CA PRO A 278 -21.34 -2.05 -6.21
C PRO A 278 -20.74 -3.04 -5.22
N PHE A 279 -19.70 -3.78 -5.63
CA PHE A 279 -19.13 -4.86 -4.82
C PHE A 279 -18.62 -4.39 -3.45
N ALA A 280 -17.81 -3.33 -3.42
CA ALA A 280 -17.15 -2.90 -2.18
C ALA A 280 -18.14 -2.49 -1.07
N PRO A 281 -19.13 -1.60 -1.30
CA PRO A 281 -20.11 -1.29 -0.26
C PRO A 281 -21.04 -2.47 0.06
N TRP A 282 -21.36 -3.34 -0.91
CA TRP A 282 -22.12 -4.55 -0.65
C TRP A 282 -21.35 -5.50 0.29
N TYR A 283 -20.04 -5.68 0.07
CA TYR A 283 -19.18 -6.49 0.94
C TYR A 283 -19.19 -5.98 2.39
N LEU A 284 -19.06 -4.67 2.57
CA LEU A 284 -19.17 -4.04 3.90
C LEU A 284 -20.51 -4.34 4.56
N GLN A 285 -21.60 -4.21 3.82
CA GLN A 285 -22.95 -4.50 4.34
C GLN A 285 -23.09 -5.97 4.78
N GLN A 286 -22.51 -6.91 4.02
CA GLN A 286 -22.56 -8.33 4.38
C GLN A 286 -21.77 -8.63 5.67
N MET A 287 -20.67 -7.94 5.91
CA MET A 287 -19.91 -8.05 7.16
C MET A 287 -20.69 -7.45 8.34
N ALA A 288 -21.40 -6.35 8.13
CA ALA A 288 -22.28 -5.78 9.13
C ALA A 288 -23.45 -6.72 9.49
N VAL A 289 -24.06 -7.34 8.49
CA VAL A 289 -25.13 -8.34 8.70
C VAL A 289 -24.61 -9.53 9.51
N TYR A 290 -23.40 -10.01 9.23
CA TYR A 290 -22.81 -11.11 10.01
C TYR A 290 -22.64 -10.72 11.49
N GLU A 291 -22.10 -9.54 11.79
CA GLU A 291 -21.96 -9.07 13.17
C GLU A 291 -23.32 -8.97 13.89
N GLN A 292 -24.34 -8.47 13.20
CA GLN A 292 -25.70 -8.40 13.77
C GLN A 292 -26.27 -9.79 14.10
N GLN A 293 -25.98 -10.80 13.27
CA GLN A 293 -26.49 -12.15 13.46
C GLN A 293 -25.70 -12.95 14.48
N HIS A 294 -24.39 -12.75 14.57
CA HIS A 294 -23.47 -13.60 15.34
C HIS A 294 -22.77 -12.87 16.50
N GLY A 295 -22.87 -11.55 16.60
CA GLY A 295 -22.26 -10.76 17.69
C GLY A 295 -20.73 -10.68 17.60
N VAL A 296 -20.13 -10.97 16.46
CA VAL A 296 -18.68 -10.95 16.23
C VAL A 296 -18.36 -10.09 15.02
N ARG A 297 -17.48 -9.10 15.21
CA ARG A 297 -16.94 -8.28 14.12
C ARG A 297 -15.86 -9.08 13.37
N LEU A 298 -16.13 -9.40 12.11
CA LEU A 298 -15.20 -10.15 11.26
C LEU A 298 -14.26 -9.27 10.47
N LEU A 299 -14.61 -8.01 10.22
CA LEU A 299 -13.82 -7.07 9.41
C LEU A 299 -13.49 -5.84 10.25
N ASP A 300 -12.21 -5.64 10.54
CA ASP A 300 -11.72 -4.49 11.30
C ASP A 300 -11.30 -3.34 10.38
N TYR A 301 -10.71 -3.66 9.23
CA TYR A 301 -10.23 -2.70 8.24
C TYR A 301 -10.83 -2.99 6.87
N PHE A 302 -11.43 -1.96 6.28
CA PHE A 302 -11.83 -1.98 4.88
C PHE A 302 -10.61 -1.60 4.05
N ASP A 303 -10.07 -2.58 3.31
CA ASP A 303 -8.79 -2.51 2.62
C ASP A 303 -8.97 -2.59 1.11
N LEU A 304 -8.51 -1.57 0.41
CA LEU A 304 -8.50 -1.49 -1.05
C LEU A 304 -7.08 -1.19 -1.53
N HIS A 305 -6.70 -1.76 -2.68
CA HIS A 305 -5.48 -1.37 -3.39
C HIS A 305 -5.79 -0.26 -4.40
N PHE A 306 -4.82 0.60 -4.65
CA PHE A 306 -4.92 1.61 -5.68
C PHE A 306 -3.55 1.93 -6.28
N TYR A 307 -3.50 1.88 -7.60
CA TYR A 307 -2.34 2.29 -8.38
C TYR A 307 -2.75 3.31 -9.43
N PRO A 308 -2.07 4.48 -9.51
CA PRO A 308 -2.28 5.41 -10.61
C PRO A 308 -1.86 4.78 -11.93
N GLN A 309 -2.53 5.17 -13.00
CA GLN A 309 -2.35 4.57 -14.31
C GLN A 309 -1.44 5.42 -15.22
N ASN A 310 -1.38 5.10 -16.52
CA ASN A 310 -0.63 5.83 -17.54
C ASN A 310 0.88 5.97 -17.24
N GLY A 311 1.50 4.90 -16.71
CA GLY A 311 2.93 4.86 -16.47
C GLY A 311 3.40 5.55 -15.20
N VAL A 312 2.49 6.12 -14.40
CA VAL A 312 2.86 6.82 -13.15
C VAL A 312 3.56 5.90 -12.15
N THR A 313 3.16 4.63 -12.08
CA THR A 313 3.74 3.63 -11.16
C THR A 313 5.11 3.10 -11.58
N LEU A 314 5.60 3.46 -12.78
CA LEU A 314 6.87 2.96 -13.28
C LEU A 314 8.04 3.51 -12.45
N ARG A 315 9.13 2.76 -12.43
CA ARG A 315 10.37 3.12 -11.71
C ARG A 315 10.97 4.40 -12.24
N ASP A 316 11.06 4.52 -13.56
CA ASP A 316 11.61 5.69 -14.21
C ASP A 316 10.74 6.92 -13.94
N ALA A 317 11.39 8.03 -13.64
CA ALA A 317 10.69 9.31 -13.50
C ALA A 317 9.96 9.70 -14.79
N GLY A 318 10.50 9.29 -15.93
CA GLY A 318 9.97 9.61 -17.24
C GLY A 318 10.23 11.05 -17.65
N ASP A 319 9.59 11.45 -18.73
CA ASP A 319 9.66 12.82 -19.24
C ASP A 319 8.92 13.82 -18.32
N SER A 320 8.98 15.10 -18.70
CA SER A 320 8.34 16.18 -17.92
C SER A 320 6.81 16.03 -17.83
N SER A 321 6.18 15.44 -18.83
CA SER A 321 4.74 15.21 -18.85
C SER A 321 4.34 14.13 -17.84
N LEU A 322 5.08 13.01 -17.81
CA LEU A 322 4.85 11.93 -16.85
C LEU A 322 5.15 12.39 -15.42
N GLN A 323 6.24 13.14 -15.23
CA GLN A 323 6.57 13.73 -13.93
C GLN A 323 5.47 14.67 -13.42
N ALA A 324 4.90 15.51 -14.30
CA ALA A 324 3.78 16.37 -13.95
C ALA A 324 2.51 15.59 -13.63
N LEU A 325 2.20 14.54 -14.41
CA LEU A 325 1.06 13.66 -14.16
C LEU A 325 1.20 12.94 -12.82
N ARG A 326 2.40 12.42 -12.49
CA ARG A 326 2.66 11.78 -11.19
C ARG A 326 2.27 12.69 -10.02
N LEU A 327 2.65 13.97 -10.09
CA LEU A 327 2.34 14.92 -9.02
C LEU A 327 0.88 15.37 -9.00
N ARG A 328 0.18 15.41 -10.17
CA ARG A 328 -1.25 15.74 -10.22
C ARG A 328 -2.11 14.57 -9.75
N SER A 329 -1.75 13.36 -10.10
CA SER A 329 -2.57 12.16 -9.87
C SER A 329 -2.72 11.78 -8.40
N THR A 330 -1.92 12.31 -7.49
CA THR A 330 -2.13 12.18 -6.05
C THR A 330 -3.50 12.71 -5.60
N ARG A 331 -4.09 13.61 -6.38
CA ARG A 331 -5.44 14.13 -6.17
C ARG A 331 -6.53 13.05 -6.27
N ALA A 332 -6.26 11.95 -6.96
CA ALA A 332 -7.18 10.80 -7.00
C ALA A 332 -7.46 10.22 -5.61
N LEU A 333 -6.58 10.43 -4.65
CA LEU A 333 -6.76 9.96 -3.27
C LEU A 333 -7.82 10.76 -2.48
N TRP A 334 -8.14 12.01 -2.89
CA TRP A 334 -8.97 12.86 -2.05
C TRP A 334 -9.87 13.86 -2.78
N ASP A 335 -9.46 14.37 -3.94
CA ASP A 335 -10.03 15.61 -4.52
C ASP A 335 -11.31 15.32 -5.32
N PRO A 336 -12.47 15.86 -4.87
CA PRO A 336 -13.75 15.65 -5.56
C PRO A 336 -13.85 16.39 -6.89
N THR A 337 -12.88 17.21 -7.25
CA THR A 337 -12.83 17.96 -8.52
C THR A 337 -11.84 17.37 -9.53
N TYR A 338 -11.03 16.38 -9.13
CA TYR A 338 -10.04 15.78 -10.00
C TYR A 338 -10.64 14.60 -10.77
N VAL A 339 -10.69 14.75 -12.09
CA VAL A 339 -11.01 13.67 -13.01
C VAL A 339 -9.73 12.92 -13.34
N ASP A 340 -9.72 11.61 -13.17
CA ASP A 340 -8.57 10.77 -13.46
C ASP A 340 -8.15 10.89 -14.93
N GLU A 341 -6.87 11.00 -15.19
CA GLU A 341 -6.32 11.23 -16.54
C GLU A 341 -5.95 9.91 -17.23
N SER A 342 -6.71 8.83 -16.97
CA SER A 342 -6.50 7.50 -17.52
C SER A 342 -7.83 6.86 -17.97
N TRP A 343 -7.79 5.56 -18.29
CA TRP A 343 -8.99 4.75 -18.59
C TRP A 343 -10.05 4.78 -17.48
N ILE A 344 -9.67 5.08 -16.25
CA ILE A 344 -10.58 5.22 -15.10
C ILE A 344 -11.65 6.27 -15.38
N ALA A 345 -11.32 7.32 -16.14
CA ALA A 345 -12.27 8.37 -16.51
C ALA A 345 -13.49 7.86 -17.30
N GLN A 346 -13.36 6.74 -18.00
CA GLN A 346 -14.44 6.11 -18.77
C GLN A 346 -15.01 4.86 -18.10
N ALA A 347 -14.44 4.43 -16.97
CA ALA A 347 -14.82 3.19 -16.28
C ALA A 347 -15.44 3.48 -14.91
N GLY A 348 -16.68 3.14 -14.76
CA GLY A 348 -17.41 3.32 -13.50
C GLY A 348 -18.18 4.64 -13.41
N PRO A 349 -18.89 4.84 -12.31
CA PRO A 349 -19.69 6.04 -12.07
C PRO A 349 -18.82 7.26 -11.74
N ASP A 350 -19.46 8.41 -11.55
CA ASP A 350 -18.86 9.69 -11.16
C ASP A 350 -17.86 10.29 -12.17
N GLY A 351 -17.93 9.88 -13.45
CA GLY A 351 -17.15 10.48 -14.52
C GLY A 351 -15.62 10.45 -14.30
N GLY A 352 -15.12 9.45 -13.60
CA GLY A 352 -13.70 9.29 -13.33
C GLY A 352 -13.18 10.08 -12.12
N ILE A 353 -14.05 10.59 -11.27
CA ILE A 353 -13.65 11.18 -9.99
C ILE A 353 -13.47 10.05 -8.97
N VAL A 354 -12.22 9.72 -8.68
CA VAL A 354 -11.90 8.62 -7.75
C VAL A 354 -12.11 9.03 -6.30
N ARG A 355 -11.52 10.12 -5.84
CA ARG A 355 -11.56 10.62 -4.44
C ARG A 355 -11.57 9.49 -3.41
N LEU A 356 -10.58 8.62 -3.48
CA LEU A 356 -10.57 7.29 -2.88
C LEU A 356 -10.88 7.28 -1.38
N ILE A 357 -10.14 8.04 -0.58
CA ILE A 357 -10.28 7.99 0.88
C ILE A 357 -11.64 8.54 1.35
N PRO A 358 -12.13 9.70 0.87
CA PRO A 358 -13.50 10.13 1.16
C PRO A 358 -14.56 9.12 0.73
N ARG A 359 -14.40 8.48 -0.44
CA ARG A 359 -15.32 7.44 -0.93
C ARG A 359 -15.34 6.23 0.00
N MET A 360 -14.18 5.73 0.39
CA MET A 360 -14.08 4.61 1.33
C MET A 360 -14.78 4.95 2.66
N ARG A 361 -14.60 6.15 3.17
CA ARG A 361 -15.24 6.61 4.41
C ARG A 361 -16.75 6.68 4.28
N GLU A 362 -17.25 7.21 3.17
CA GLU A 362 -18.69 7.24 2.89
C GLU A 362 -19.26 5.81 2.86
N TRP A 363 -18.61 4.88 2.17
CA TRP A 363 -19.06 3.50 2.10
C TRP A 363 -19.09 2.81 3.47
N VAL A 364 -18.04 3.01 4.27
CA VAL A 364 -17.98 2.49 5.64
C VAL A 364 -19.09 3.11 6.50
N ASN A 365 -19.25 4.42 6.49
CA ASN A 365 -20.26 5.10 7.30
C ASN A 365 -21.69 4.66 6.95
N GLN A 366 -21.94 4.38 5.68
CA GLN A 366 -23.27 3.96 5.19
C GLN A 366 -23.55 2.47 5.42
N ASN A 367 -22.54 1.61 5.37
CA ASN A 367 -22.74 0.16 5.30
C ASN A 367 -22.21 -0.60 6.52
N TYR A 368 -21.10 -0.16 7.11
CA TYR A 368 -20.50 -0.82 8.29
C TYR A 368 -19.75 0.18 9.17
N PRO A 369 -20.45 1.07 9.87
CA PRO A 369 -19.84 2.09 10.72
C PRO A 369 -18.86 1.52 11.74
N GLY A 370 -17.77 2.24 11.99
CA GLY A 370 -16.70 1.83 12.91
C GLY A 370 -15.61 0.95 12.28
N THR A 371 -15.76 0.52 11.03
CA THR A 371 -14.68 -0.14 10.28
C THR A 371 -13.64 0.90 9.90
N LYS A 372 -12.37 0.57 10.12
CA LYS A 372 -11.24 1.44 9.76
C LYS A 372 -10.90 1.33 8.28
N LEU A 373 -10.12 2.28 7.77
CA LEU A 373 -9.73 2.36 6.37
C LEU A 373 -8.27 1.96 6.18
N ALA A 374 -8.01 1.10 5.22
CA ALA A 374 -6.65 0.69 4.84
C ALA A 374 -6.42 0.77 3.32
N ILE A 375 -5.20 1.11 2.93
CA ILE A 375 -4.68 1.00 1.57
C ILE A 375 -3.36 0.23 1.68
N THR A 376 -3.43 -1.09 1.55
CA THR A 376 -2.25 -1.93 1.79
C THR A 376 -1.37 -2.12 0.57
N GLU A 377 -1.82 -1.69 -0.61
CA GLU A 377 -0.96 -1.52 -1.77
C GLU A 377 -1.21 -0.21 -2.48
N TYR A 378 -0.14 0.54 -2.68
CA TYR A 378 -0.06 1.72 -3.53
C TYR A 378 1.40 1.96 -3.89
N ASN A 379 1.66 2.58 -5.06
CA ASN A 379 2.98 3.07 -5.43
C ASN A 379 2.84 4.08 -6.58
N TRP A 380 3.34 5.30 -6.38
CA TRP A 380 3.36 6.35 -7.41
C TRP A 380 4.65 6.38 -8.23
N GLY A 381 5.55 5.40 -8.02
CA GLY A 381 6.75 5.22 -8.82
C GLY A 381 7.88 6.22 -8.56
N ALA A 382 8.94 6.09 -9.33
CA ALA A 382 10.12 6.96 -9.33
C ALA A 382 10.71 7.22 -7.93
N LEU A 383 10.74 6.20 -7.06
CA LEU A 383 11.18 6.34 -5.66
C LEU A 383 12.68 6.59 -5.51
N ASP A 384 13.46 6.39 -6.56
CA ASP A 384 14.89 6.74 -6.67
C ASP A 384 15.13 8.16 -7.23
N HIS A 385 14.06 8.92 -7.47
CA HIS A 385 14.10 10.25 -8.06
C HIS A 385 13.33 11.27 -7.23
N ILE A 386 13.73 12.54 -7.27
CA ILE A 386 13.06 13.62 -6.51
C ILE A 386 11.57 13.73 -6.86
N ASN A 387 11.16 13.46 -8.08
CA ASN A 387 9.76 13.49 -8.48
C ASN A 387 8.91 12.47 -7.71
N GLY A 388 9.41 11.24 -7.54
CA GLY A 388 8.77 10.23 -6.71
C GLY A 388 8.78 10.58 -5.23
N ALA A 389 9.85 11.21 -4.72
CA ALA A 389 9.89 11.67 -3.33
C ALA A 389 8.84 12.75 -3.05
N LEU A 390 8.66 13.70 -3.99
CA LEU A 390 7.62 14.73 -3.87
C LEU A 390 6.21 14.11 -3.85
N ALA A 391 5.95 13.15 -4.75
CA ALA A 391 4.69 12.42 -4.77
C ALA A 391 4.47 11.65 -3.46
N GLN A 392 5.48 10.92 -2.99
CA GLN A 392 5.39 10.15 -1.74
C GLN A 392 5.15 11.04 -0.52
N ALA A 393 5.84 12.16 -0.42
CA ALA A 393 5.62 13.12 0.68
C ALA A 393 4.21 13.73 0.64
N ASP A 394 3.70 14.03 -0.55
CA ASP A 394 2.33 14.50 -0.76
C ASP A 394 1.30 13.45 -0.32
N ILE A 395 1.52 12.18 -0.71
CA ILE A 395 0.65 11.06 -0.34
C ILE A 395 0.61 10.86 1.17
N LEU A 396 1.75 10.90 1.85
CA LEU A 396 1.78 10.76 3.31
C LEU A 396 1.03 11.92 4.00
N GLY A 397 1.15 13.13 3.49
CA GLY A 397 0.38 14.28 3.95
C GLY A 397 -1.13 14.11 3.71
N ILE A 398 -1.51 13.61 2.54
CA ILE A 398 -2.92 13.30 2.20
C ILE A 398 -3.47 12.24 3.16
N PHE A 399 -2.76 11.14 3.38
CA PHE A 399 -3.19 10.08 4.29
C PHE A 399 -3.47 10.62 5.70
N GLY A 400 -2.58 11.45 6.23
CA GLY A 400 -2.77 12.08 7.53
C GLY A 400 -3.97 13.03 7.55
N ARG A 401 -4.07 13.92 6.57
CA ARG A 401 -5.16 14.90 6.47
C ARG A 401 -6.52 14.24 6.30
N GLU A 402 -6.61 13.22 5.46
CA GLU A 402 -7.87 12.52 5.19
C GLU A 402 -8.22 11.47 6.25
N GLY A 403 -7.35 11.26 7.25
CA GLY A 403 -7.60 10.34 8.36
C GLY A 403 -7.63 8.87 7.96
N LEU A 404 -6.78 8.46 7.01
CA LEU A 404 -6.56 7.05 6.71
C LEU A 404 -5.97 6.35 7.95
N ASP A 405 -6.39 5.11 8.23
CA ASP A 405 -5.96 4.41 9.44
C ASP A 405 -4.70 3.58 9.24
N LEU A 406 -4.49 3.02 8.03
CA LEU A 406 -3.35 2.17 7.72
C LEU A 406 -3.00 2.22 6.24
N ALA A 407 -1.71 2.26 5.92
CA ALA A 407 -1.22 2.14 4.55
C ALA A 407 0.15 1.46 4.52
N THR A 408 0.40 0.67 3.48
CA THR A 408 1.72 0.08 3.24
C THR A 408 2.14 0.29 1.79
N LEU A 409 3.25 1.02 1.58
CA LEU A 409 3.84 1.19 0.27
C LEU A 409 4.33 -0.16 -0.26
N PHE A 410 3.85 -0.55 -1.43
CA PHE A 410 4.31 -1.76 -2.09
C PHE A 410 5.52 -1.44 -2.98
N ASP A 411 6.67 -1.91 -2.56
CA ASP A 411 7.89 -1.97 -3.36
C ASP A 411 8.63 -3.24 -2.96
N THR A 412 9.03 -4.05 -3.94
CA THR A 412 9.72 -5.31 -3.65
C THR A 412 11.21 -5.18 -3.96
N PRO A 413 12.09 -5.67 -3.10
CA PRO A 413 13.52 -5.76 -3.40
C PRO A 413 13.84 -6.91 -4.37
N TYR A 414 12.85 -7.74 -4.73
CA TYR A 414 13.01 -8.98 -5.49
C TYR A 414 12.48 -8.85 -6.93
N GLY A 415 12.95 -9.71 -7.80
CA GLY A 415 12.56 -9.75 -9.20
C GLY A 415 13.09 -8.55 -9.96
N ASP A 416 12.23 -7.84 -10.65
CA ASP A 416 12.60 -6.59 -11.32
C ASP A 416 13.05 -5.48 -10.36
N GLY A 417 13.25 -5.82 -9.09
CA GLY A 417 13.79 -5.01 -8.01
C GLY A 417 13.03 -3.71 -7.78
N GLY A 418 12.64 -3.44 -6.58
CA GLY A 418 12.14 -2.13 -6.21
C GLY A 418 13.23 -1.06 -6.37
N ASN A 419 12.82 0.18 -6.48
CA ASN A 419 13.74 1.32 -6.45
C ASN A 419 13.67 2.12 -5.15
N PHE A 420 13.00 1.58 -4.13
CA PHE A 420 13.00 2.12 -2.78
C PHE A 420 14.22 1.61 -2.01
N THR A 421 15.20 2.48 -1.82
CA THR A 421 16.41 2.19 -1.04
C THR A 421 16.49 3.10 0.16
N SER A 422 17.23 2.69 1.20
CA SER A 422 17.39 3.48 2.43
C SER A 422 18.10 4.84 2.19
N SER A 423 18.86 4.96 1.13
CA SER A 423 19.55 6.20 0.72
C SER A 423 18.86 6.96 -0.40
N GLY A 424 17.77 6.42 -0.95
CA GLY A 424 17.07 7.03 -2.08
C GLY A 424 16.08 8.14 -1.70
N PRO A 425 15.66 8.95 -2.66
CA PRO A 425 14.72 10.05 -2.44
C PRO A 425 13.40 9.64 -1.79
N GLY A 426 12.84 8.47 -2.16
CA GLY A 426 11.62 7.95 -1.54
C GLY A 426 11.76 7.76 -0.03
N ALA A 427 12.92 7.28 0.44
CA ALA A 427 13.19 7.12 1.86
C ALA A 427 13.27 8.48 2.59
N PHE A 428 13.78 9.51 1.92
CA PHE A 428 13.78 10.86 2.49
C PHE A 428 12.39 11.46 2.63
N ALA A 429 11.44 11.11 1.78
CA ALA A 429 10.05 11.48 1.99
C ALA A 429 9.50 10.93 3.33
N PHE A 430 9.79 9.65 3.65
CA PHE A 430 9.45 9.09 4.96
C PHE A 430 10.19 9.76 6.11
N ARG A 431 11.51 10.03 5.95
CA ARG A 431 12.31 10.71 6.98
C ARG A 431 11.77 12.10 7.32
N MET A 432 11.28 12.86 6.34
CA MET A 432 10.67 14.16 6.59
C MET A 432 9.49 14.09 7.57
N TYR A 433 8.76 12.99 7.61
CA TYR A 433 7.65 12.78 8.56
C TYR A 433 8.08 12.07 9.84
N ARG A 434 9.12 11.23 9.80
CA ARG A 434 9.41 10.26 10.87
C ARG A 434 10.74 10.50 11.58
N ASN A 435 11.68 11.22 10.97
CA ASN A 435 13.02 11.47 11.51
C ASN A 435 13.72 12.60 10.76
N TYR A 436 13.12 13.78 10.74
CA TYR A 436 13.59 14.91 9.94
C TYR A 436 14.92 15.51 10.41
N ASP A 437 15.30 15.30 11.66
CA ASP A 437 16.47 15.87 12.32
C ASP A 437 17.52 14.82 12.74
N GLY A 438 17.28 13.56 12.45
CA GLY A 438 18.16 12.47 12.87
C GLY A 438 18.04 12.05 14.33
N GLN A 439 17.12 12.65 15.08
CA GLN A 439 16.86 12.35 16.49
C GLN A 439 15.50 11.69 16.70
N ARG A 440 14.89 11.23 15.61
CA ARG A 440 13.56 10.61 15.56
C ARG A 440 12.40 11.52 15.96
N HIS A 441 12.59 12.84 15.86
CA HIS A 441 11.44 13.72 15.95
C HIS A 441 10.56 13.56 14.71
N LYS A 442 9.25 13.59 14.93
CA LYS A 442 8.23 13.28 13.94
C LYS A 442 7.41 14.51 13.60
N PHE A 443 6.76 14.45 12.43
CA PHE A 443 5.60 15.28 12.12
C PHE A 443 4.51 15.07 13.19
N GLY A 444 3.67 16.07 13.42
CA GLY A 444 2.64 15.97 14.46
C GLY A 444 1.67 14.79 14.29
N ASP A 445 1.05 14.40 15.38
CA ASP A 445 0.11 13.27 15.50
C ASP A 445 -1.37 13.69 15.62
N VAL A 446 -1.63 14.99 15.69
CA VAL A 446 -2.98 15.56 15.63
C VAL A 446 -3.08 16.47 14.41
N GLY A 447 -3.74 15.99 13.37
CA GLY A 447 -3.99 16.77 12.16
C GLY A 447 -4.85 17.98 12.44
N VAL A 448 -4.52 19.11 11.82
CA VAL A 448 -5.27 20.36 11.87
C VAL A 448 -5.50 20.90 10.47
N GLN A 449 -6.41 21.85 10.32
CA GLN A 449 -6.73 22.41 9.03
C GLN A 449 -5.53 23.15 8.42
N ALA A 450 -5.19 22.80 7.18
CA ALA A 450 -4.22 23.52 6.36
C ALA A 450 -4.75 23.64 4.93
N VAL A 451 -4.77 24.85 4.40
CA VAL A 451 -5.32 25.17 3.08
C VAL A 451 -4.30 25.95 2.26
N SER A 452 -4.05 25.50 1.05
CA SER A 452 -3.27 26.23 0.06
C SER A 452 -4.21 26.86 -0.98
N SER A 453 -3.92 28.10 -1.37
CA SER A 453 -4.62 28.72 -2.51
C SER A 453 -4.38 27.98 -3.84
N ASN A 454 -3.38 27.09 -3.91
CA ASN A 454 -3.13 26.21 -5.03
C ASN A 454 -2.38 24.95 -4.58
N GLN A 455 -3.15 23.97 -4.10
CA GLN A 455 -2.60 22.70 -3.59
C GLN A 455 -1.85 21.89 -4.67
N ALA A 456 -2.18 22.08 -5.95
CA ALA A 456 -1.48 21.41 -7.05
C ALA A 456 -0.07 21.93 -7.29
N LYS A 457 0.21 23.19 -6.94
CA LYS A 457 1.54 23.80 -7.06
C LYS A 457 2.35 23.75 -5.77
N LEU A 458 1.70 24.13 -4.67
CA LEU A 458 2.31 24.24 -3.35
C LEU A 458 1.35 23.60 -2.33
N ALA A 459 1.58 22.33 -2.02
CA ALA A 459 0.77 21.60 -1.06
C ALA A 459 1.20 21.95 0.37
N ILE A 460 0.23 21.94 1.30
CA ILE A 460 0.48 22.11 2.74
C ILE A 460 -0.29 21.08 3.53
N TYR A 461 0.36 20.53 4.56
CA TYR A 461 -0.21 19.68 5.59
C TYR A 461 0.25 20.20 6.95
N ALA A 462 -0.63 20.21 7.94
CA ALA A 462 -0.32 20.70 9.27
C ALA A 462 -0.78 19.74 10.36
N ALA A 463 0.01 19.63 11.40
CA ALA A 463 -0.33 18.84 12.57
C ALA A 463 0.28 19.42 13.84
N GLN A 464 -0.41 19.27 14.96
CA GLN A 464 0.13 19.53 16.28
C GLN A 464 0.78 18.24 16.81
N ARG A 465 1.95 18.36 17.39
CA ARG A 465 2.65 17.27 18.05
C ARG A 465 2.25 17.23 19.52
N SER A 466 1.60 16.15 19.94
CA SER A 466 1.04 16.05 21.31
C SER A 466 2.12 15.96 22.38
N SER A 467 3.32 15.49 22.06
CA SER A 467 4.42 15.32 23.02
C SER A 467 5.01 16.63 23.56
N ASP A 468 4.97 17.71 22.77
CA ASP A 468 5.58 19.01 23.12
C ASP A 468 4.74 20.22 22.70
N GLY A 469 3.57 19.99 22.07
CA GLY A 469 2.67 21.04 21.60
C GLY A 469 3.15 21.79 20.35
N ALA A 470 4.27 21.41 19.74
CA ALA A 470 4.77 22.05 18.54
C ALA A 470 3.79 21.90 17.37
N LEU A 471 3.58 22.97 16.61
CA LEU A 471 2.88 22.95 15.34
C LEU A 471 3.87 22.63 14.23
N THR A 472 3.61 21.61 13.41
CA THR A 472 4.43 21.20 12.30
C THR A 472 3.72 21.47 10.97
N LEU A 473 4.41 22.12 10.02
CA LEU A 473 3.88 22.45 8.71
C LEU A 473 4.76 21.81 7.63
N MET A 474 4.21 20.87 6.89
CA MET A 474 4.86 20.24 5.74
C MET A 474 4.41 20.93 4.46
N VAL A 475 5.33 21.57 3.76
CA VAL A 475 5.04 22.29 2.51
C VAL A 475 5.81 21.66 1.36
N ILE A 476 5.10 21.31 0.29
CA ILE A 476 5.67 20.61 -0.85
C ILE A 476 5.50 21.49 -2.10
N ASN A 477 6.62 21.98 -2.62
CA ASN A 477 6.65 22.67 -3.90
C ASN A 477 6.80 21.66 -5.04
N LYS A 478 5.72 21.42 -5.77
CA LYS A 478 5.63 20.48 -6.89
C LYS A 478 6.12 21.06 -8.21
N THR A 479 6.50 22.34 -8.24
CA THR A 479 6.86 23.06 -9.47
C THR A 479 8.36 23.08 -9.73
N GLY A 480 8.74 23.32 -10.98
CA GLY A 480 10.14 23.50 -11.39
C GLY A 480 10.73 24.88 -11.08
N SER A 481 10.01 25.74 -10.35
CA SER A 481 10.47 27.08 -9.96
C SER A 481 10.24 27.33 -8.47
N ALA A 482 11.00 28.25 -7.90
CA ALA A 482 10.75 28.68 -6.53
C ALA A 482 9.37 29.33 -6.42
N GLN A 483 8.67 29.06 -5.31
CA GLN A 483 7.36 29.63 -5.02
C GLN A 483 7.43 30.46 -3.74
N ALA A 484 6.94 31.69 -3.80
CA ALA A 484 6.76 32.51 -2.62
C ALA A 484 5.33 32.44 -2.13
N ALA A 485 5.16 32.31 -0.81
CA ALA A 485 3.85 32.30 -0.20
C ALA A 485 3.84 33.01 1.15
N SER A 486 2.69 33.58 1.51
CA SER A 486 2.39 33.98 2.87
C SER A 486 1.75 32.80 3.62
N VAL A 487 2.22 32.54 4.83
CA VAL A 487 1.69 31.53 5.75
C VAL A 487 1.00 32.24 6.88
N THR A 488 -0.30 31.97 7.08
CA THR A 488 -1.07 32.48 8.21
C THR A 488 -1.34 31.35 9.22
N ILE A 489 -1.26 31.66 10.51
CA ILE A 489 -1.51 30.71 11.58
C ILE A 489 -2.58 31.29 12.51
N ALA A 490 -3.66 30.56 12.69
CA ALA A 490 -4.76 30.92 13.58
C ALA A 490 -4.86 29.94 14.75
N ASN A 491 -5.35 30.45 15.88
CA ASN A 491 -5.76 29.68 17.05
C ASN A 491 -4.65 28.89 17.76
N GLN A 492 -3.38 29.16 17.46
CA GLN A 492 -2.25 28.64 18.24
C GLN A 492 -1.16 29.70 18.33
N PRO A 493 -0.90 30.27 19.51
CA PRO A 493 0.28 31.09 19.73
C PRO A 493 1.55 30.25 19.60
N VAL A 494 2.46 30.69 18.75
CA VAL A 494 3.74 30.00 18.48
C VAL A 494 4.92 30.91 18.84
N ALA A 495 6.09 30.31 18.98
CA ALA A 495 7.34 31.04 19.18
C ALA A 495 7.64 31.93 17.97
N ASN A 496 8.50 32.97 18.17
CA ASN A 496 8.88 33.91 17.13
C ASN A 496 9.91 33.38 16.11
N LEU A 497 10.31 32.12 16.28
CA LEU A 497 11.21 31.40 15.38
C LEU A 497 10.69 29.99 15.15
N ALA A 498 10.69 29.55 13.86
CA ALA A 498 10.42 28.18 13.48
C ALA A 498 11.71 27.51 12.97
N ALA A 499 11.98 26.31 13.44
CA ALA A 499 13.02 25.48 12.85
C ALA A 499 12.62 25.03 11.45
N VAL A 500 13.56 25.03 10.51
CA VAL A 500 13.32 24.67 9.10
C VAL A 500 14.14 23.46 8.72
N TYR A 501 13.50 22.47 8.13
CA TYR A 501 14.14 21.29 7.54
C TYR A 501 13.71 21.17 6.08
N ARG A 502 14.65 20.80 5.20
CA ARG A 502 14.37 20.80 3.76
C ARG A 502 15.07 19.68 3.03
N TYR A 503 14.28 18.98 2.21
CA TYR A 503 14.79 18.04 1.23
C TYR A 503 14.49 18.56 -0.19
N SER A 504 15.51 18.59 -1.06
CA SER A 504 15.39 19.16 -2.41
C SER A 504 16.53 18.71 -3.31
N PRO A 505 16.51 19.02 -4.63
CA PRO A 505 17.62 18.75 -5.54
C PRO A 505 18.95 19.42 -5.18
N ALA A 506 18.96 20.36 -4.25
CA ALA A 506 20.20 20.94 -3.77
C ALA A 506 21.13 19.92 -3.09
N ASN A 507 20.53 18.93 -2.43
CA ASN A 507 21.24 17.76 -1.91
C ASN A 507 20.27 16.59 -1.75
N LEU A 508 20.37 15.59 -2.62
CA LEU A 508 19.50 14.40 -2.58
C LEU A 508 19.92 13.37 -1.53
N ASN A 509 21.07 13.55 -0.87
CA ASN A 509 21.60 12.62 0.12
C ASN A 509 21.37 13.09 1.57
N ALA A 510 20.73 14.23 1.78
CA ALA A 510 20.55 14.78 3.12
C ALA A 510 19.33 15.70 3.23
N ILE A 511 18.76 15.74 4.44
CA ILE A 511 17.84 16.80 4.85
C ILE A 511 18.69 17.97 5.34
N LEU A 512 18.54 19.12 4.70
CA LEU A 512 19.25 20.34 5.09
C LEU A 512 18.54 21.04 6.23
N ARG A 513 19.31 21.75 7.06
CA ARG A 513 18.83 22.61 8.15
C ARG A 513 19.09 24.08 7.81
N PRO A 514 18.21 24.76 7.01
CA PRO A 514 18.33 26.18 6.76
C PRO A 514 18.25 27.03 8.03
N ALA A 515 18.52 28.31 7.92
CA ALA A 515 18.31 29.27 9.01
C ALA A 515 16.85 29.24 9.48
N ASP A 516 16.65 29.49 10.77
CA ASP A 516 15.32 29.55 11.38
C ASP A 516 14.48 30.64 10.70
N GLN A 517 13.21 30.34 10.52
CA GLN A 517 12.23 31.26 9.95
C GLN A 517 11.68 32.18 11.04
N PRO A 518 11.86 33.51 10.93
CA PRO A 518 11.18 34.46 11.80
C PRO A 518 9.65 34.37 11.61
N VAL A 519 8.92 34.37 12.72
CA VAL A 519 7.47 34.22 12.77
C VAL A 519 6.88 35.42 13.52
N ALA A 520 5.98 36.15 12.89
CA ALA A 520 5.17 37.18 13.54
C ALA A 520 3.89 36.58 14.13
N SER A 521 3.13 37.35 14.90
CA SER A 521 1.91 36.90 15.57
C SER A 521 0.83 36.33 14.61
N ALA A 522 0.82 36.77 13.35
CA ALA A 522 -0.16 36.34 12.34
C ALA A 522 0.41 35.34 11.32
N GLY A 523 1.70 34.99 11.43
CA GLY A 523 2.38 34.11 10.48
C GLY A 523 3.66 34.69 9.89
N PHE A 524 4.03 34.25 8.69
CA PHE A 524 5.31 34.62 8.05
C PHE A 524 5.19 34.52 6.52
N SER A 525 6.19 35.08 5.83
CA SER A 525 6.38 34.84 4.39
C SER A 525 7.61 33.99 4.17
N ALA A 526 7.53 33.04 3.26
CA ALA A 526 8.63 32.14 2.94
C ALA A 526 8.75 31.89 1.43
N SER A 527 9.95 31.52 1.01
CA SER A 527 10.23 31.04 -0.34
C SER A 527 10.57 29.55 -0.30
N PHE A 528 9.91 28.79 -1.14
CA PHE A 528 10.06 27.35 -1.27
C PHE A 528 10.82 27.05 -2.57
N PRO A 529 12.04 26.54 -2.51
CA PRO A 529 12.80 26.18 -3.72
C PRO A 529 12.02 25.23 -4.64
N ALA A 530 12.39 25.23 -5.91
CA ALA A 530 11.82 24.28 -6.87
C ALA A 530 11.94 22.85 -6.39
N ARG A 531 10.87 22.05 -6.55
CA ARG A 531 10.87 20.61 -6.24
C ARG A 531 11.38 20.31 -4.82
N SER A 532 10.82 20.98 -3.82
CA SER A 532 11.27 20.86 -2.43
C SER A 532 10.18 20.37 -1.49
N ILE A 533 10.60 19.67 -0.45
CA ILE A 533 9.82 19.30 0.73
C ILE A 533 10.39 20.12 1.88
N THR A 534 9.59 20.99 2.48
CA THR A 534 10.02 21.87 3.57
C THR A 534 9.14 21.65 4.79
N LEU A 535 9.75 21.36 5.92
CA LEU A 535 9.09 21.23 7.21
C LEU A 535 9.44 22.44 8.08
N PHE A 536 8.41 23.10 8.63
CA PHE A 536 8.56 24.06 9.71
C PHE A 536 8.11 23.40 11.01
N VAL A 537 8.91 23.58 12.06
CA VAL A 537 8.59 23.16 13.42
C VAL A 537 8.47 24.43 14.27
N LEU A 538 7.25 24.71 14.72
CA LEU A 538 6.90 25.91 15.47
C LEU A 538 6.61 25.52 16.92
N PRO A 539 7.53 25.75 17.87
CA PRO A 539 7.24 25.51 19.29
C PRO A 539 6.09 26.40 19.79
N PRO A 540 5.39 26.04 20.86
CA PRO A 540 4.43 26.92 21.51
C PRO A 540 5.07 28.24 21.94
N ALA A 541 4.28 29.31 22.05
CA ALA A 541 4.74 30.60 22.55
C ALA A 541 5.32 30.46 23.97
N GLY A 542 6.43 31.13 24.22
CA GLY A 542 7.15 31.07 25.52
C GLY A 542 8.12 29.88 25.64
N SER A 543 8.15 28.98 24.68
CA SER A 543 9.17 27.93 24.60
C SER A 543 10.53 28.55 24.22
N LEU A 544 11.62 27.91 24.66
CA LEU A 544 12.96 28.26 24.19
C LEU A 544 13.04 28.05 22.68
N ALA A 545 13.79 28.93 21.99
CA ALA A 545 14.08 28.73 20.58
C ALA A 545 14.69 27.35 20.34
N PRO A 546 14.42 26.72 19.18
CA PRO A 546 15.00 25.41 18.87
C PRO A 546 16.53 25.49 19.01
N THR A 547 17.10 24.67 19.89
CA THR A 547 18.53 24.58 20.15
C THR A 547 19.23 23.79 19.05
N GLY A 548 19.33 24.33 17.86
CA GLY A 548 20.14 23.81 16.78
C GLY A 548 20.77 24.96 16.06
N SER A 549 22.10 25.14 16.19
CA SER A 549 22.81 26.06 15.34
C SER A 549 22.48 25.77 13.89
N PRO A 550 22.26 26.80 13.02
CA PRO A 550 22.27 26.59 11.59
C PRO A 550 23.66 26.06 11.24
N SER A 551 23.79 24.75 11.23
CA SER A 551 24.95 24.13 10.65
C SER A 551 24.59 23.85 9.21
N GLU A 552 25.45 24.14 8.27
CA GLU A 552 25.48 23.46 6.97
C GLU A 552 25.71 21.95 7.19
N GLY A 553 25.32 21.44 8.36
CA GLY A 553 25.48 20.12 8.89
C GLY A 553 24.54 19.15 8.21
N LEU A 554 25.11 18.43 7.29
CA LEU A 554 24.58 17.23 6.69
C LEU A 554 24.12 16.26 7.78
N TYR A 555 22.83 15.93 7.83
CA TYR A 555 22.39 14.66 8.37
C TYR A 555 22.72 13.58 7.33
N LEU A 556 23.87 12.94 7.51
CA LEU A 556 24.20 11.69 6.82
C LEU A 556 23.60 10.55 7.64
N PRO A 557 22.83 9.64 7.05
CA PRO A 557 22.52 8.40 7.74
C PRO A 557 23.86 7.73 8.12
N LEU A 558 24.01 7.41 9.40
CA LEU A 558 25.16 6.63 9.87
C LEU A 558 25.11 5.26 9.22
N VAL A 559 25.81 5.11 8.11
CA VAL A 559 26.20 3.79 7.60
C VAL A 559 27.26 3.26 8.55
N ARG A 560 26.85 2.36 9.43
CA ARG A 560 27.72 1.42 10.15
C ARG A 560 27.31 0.00 9.86
#